data_46ff59d5cf4982f0eeaa6ccf7278e6e0
#
_entry.id   46ff59d5cf4982f0eeaa6ccf7278e6e0
#
_cell.length_a   1.000
_cell.length_b   1.000
_cell.length_c   1.000
_cell.angle_alpha   90.00
_cell.angle_beta   90.00
_cell.angle_gamma   90.00
#
_symmetry.space_group_name_H-M   'P 1'
#
loop_
_entity.id
_entity.type
_entity.pdbx_description
1 polymer ?
#
loop_
_entity_poly.entity_id
_entity_poly.type
_entity_poly.pdbx_seq_one_letter_code
_entity_poly.pdbx_strand_id
1 'polypeptide(L)'
;MGKYKVLVTARSFGSADTKAWELLKENACDVKKLTAEDGPIPEQLQRELPEADAVIAGLEAYDRKLLESCGRLKVISRYGVGCDQVDCAAAKEHQIAVTITPGANGDSVADLAVGLMLCCARNITVMDQSIRDKQQVRPSGIEMWGKTLGIIGTGRI
;
A
#
# COMPACT_ATOMS: atom_id res chain seq x y z
N MET A 1 11.25 -25.97 -8.06
CA MET A 1 11.80 -24.79 -7.40
C MET A 1 11.83 -23.65 -8.43
N GLY A 2 11.23 -22.51 -8.15
CA GLY A 2 11.26 -21.38 -9.05
C GLY A 2 12.67 -20.81 -9.22
N LYS A 3 12.90 -20.11 -10.33
CA LYS A 3 14.19 -19.47 -10.65
C LYS A 3 14.51 -18.27 -9.73
N TYR A 4 13.46 -17.56 -9.28
CA TYR A 4 13.58 -16.37 -8.44
C TYR A 4 12.71 -16.50 -7.20
N LYS A 5 13.25 -16.16 -6.03
CA LYS A 5 12.52 -16.10 -4.76
C LYS A 5 11.94 -14.70 -4.60
N VAL A 6 10.61 -14.57 -4.60
CA VAL A 6 9.90 -13.30 -4.50
C VAL A 6 9.08 -13.25 -3.22
N LEU A 7 9.30 -12.24 -2.39
CA LEU A 7 8.46 -11.97 -1.23
C LEU A 7 7.33 -11.00 -1.60
N VAL A 8 6.18 -11.15 -0.95
CA VAL A 8 5.06 -10.22 -1.06
C VAL A 8 4.67 -9.79 0.34
N THR A 9 4.85 -8.51 0.66
CA THR A 9 4.39 -7.91 1.92
C THR A 9 3.16 -7.03 1.70
N ALA A 10 2.87 -6.67 0.45
CA ALA A 10 1.70 -5.88 0.09
C ALA A 10 0.40 -6.64 0.39
N ARG A 11 -0.34 -6.19 1.42
CA ARG A 11 -1.53 -6.86 1.96
C ARG A 11 -2.59 -7.17 0.89
N SER A 12 -2.90 -6.19 0.03
CA SER A 12 -3.95 -6.30 -1.00
C SER A 12 -3.43 -6.78 -2.36
N PHE A 13 -2.16 -7.19 -2.47
CA PHE A 13 -1.63 -7.70 -3.72
C PHE A 13 -2.41 -8.92 -4.19
N GLY A 14 -2.92 -8.87 -5.42
CA GLY A 14 -3.68 -9.93 -6.05
C GLY A 14 -5.06 -10.20 -5.45
N SER A 15 -5.62 -9.25 -4.66
CA SER A 15 -6.96 -9.42 -4.08
C SER A 15 -8.09 -9.08 -5.06
N ALA A 16 -7.82 -8.27 -6.08
CA ALA A 16 -8.81 -7.86 -7.07
C ALA A 16 -8.91 -8.87 -8.25
N ASP A 17 -7.78 -9.44 -8.66
CA ASP A 17 -7.71 -10.48 -9.69
C ASP A 17 -6.47 -11.37 -9.50
N THR A 18 -6.39 -12.46 -10.26
CA THR A 18 -5.29 -13.43 -10.18
C THR A 18 -4.13 -13.15 -11.13
N LYS A 19 -4.27 -12.21 -12.06
CA LYS A 19 -3.30 -11.95 -13.13
C LYS A 19 -1.88 -11.73 -12.64
N ALA A 20 -1.74 -10.97 -11.53
CA ALA A 20 -0.43 -10.71 -10.96
C ALA A 20 0.26 -11.99 -10.45
N TRP A 21 -0.50 -12.90 -9.85
CA TRP A 21 0.00 -14.20 -9.42
C TRP A 21 0.35 -15.12 -10.59
N GLU A 22 -0.49 -15.12 -11.62
CA GLU A 22 -0.27 -15.88 -12.85
C GLU A 22 1.01 -15.43 -13.55
N LEU A 23 1.22 -14.11 -13.66
CA LEU A 23 2.43 -13.54 -14.25
C LEU A 23 3.70 -13.96 -13.49
N LEU A 24 3.68 -13.94 -12.17
CA LEU A 24 4.81 -14.38 -11.35
C LEU A 24 5.09 -15.88 -11.55
N LYS A 25 4.04 -16.70 -11.61
CA LYS A 25 4.15 -18.15 -11.84
C LYS A 25 4.69 -18.46 -13.23
N GLU A 26 4.20 -17.81 -14.27
CA GLU A 26 4.67 -17.95 -15.65
C GLU A 26 6.15 -17.61 -15.81
N ASN A 27 6.65 -16.67 -15.01
CA ASN A 27 8.05 -16.27 -14.98
C ASN A 27 8.90 -17.07 -13.98
N ALA A 28 8.44 -18.25 -13.59
CA ALA A 28 9.14 -19.17 -12.70
C ALA A 28 9.56 -18.54 -11.34
N CYS A 29 8.73 -17.63 -10.81
CA CYS A 29 8.93 -17.07 -9.47
C CYS A 29 8.43 -18.05 -8.40
N ASP A 30 9.24 -18.27 -7.38
CA ASP A 30 8.84 -18.92 -6.13
C ASP A 30 8.38 -17.83 -5.17
N VAL A 31 7.06 -17.71 -4.98
CA VAL A 31 6.45 -16.56 -4.33
C VAL A 31 5.98 -16.92 -2.94
N LYS A 32 6.46 -16.17 -1.94
CA LYS A 32 6.01 -16.25 -0.55
C LYS A 32 5.34 -14.95 -0.13
N LYS A 33 4.06 -15.01 0.22
CA LYS A 33 3.35 -13.89 0.83
C LYS A 33 3.54 -13.94 2.35
N LEU A 34 4.00 -12.84 2.93
CA LEU A 34 4.08 -12.68 4.38
C LEU A 34 2.73 -12.22 4.91
N THR A 35 2.25 -12.87 5.96
CA THR A 35 0.94 -12.59 6.55
C THR A 35 1.05 -12.34 8.06
N ALA A 36 0.11 -11.58 8.61
CA ALA A 36 0.08 -11.32 10.05
C ALA A 36 -0.25 -12.59 10.88
N GLU A 37 -0.77 -13.63 10.24
CA GLU A 37 -1.05 -14.93 10.86
C GLU A 37 0.24 -15.67 11.25
N ASP A 38 1.31 -15.44 10.48
CA ASP A 38 2.63 -16.04 10.72
C ASP A 38 3.52 -15.20 11.68
N GLY A 39 2.95 -14.15 12.27
CA GLY A 39 3.64 -13.23 13.19
C GLY A 39 3.82 -11.81 12.62
N PRO A 40 4.53 -10.92 13.34
CA PRO A 40 4.74 -9.55 12.90
C PRO A 40 5.49 -9.48 11.57
N ILE A 41 4.93 -8.77 10.58
CA ILE A 41 5.53 -8.65 9.25
C ILE A 41 6.97 -8.13 9.27
N PRO A 42 7.34 -7.12 10.09
CA PRO A 42 8.72 -6.64 10.14
C PRO A 42 9.74 -7.72 10.55
N GLU A 43 9.39 -8.60 11.49
CA GLU A 43 10.25 -9.71 11.95
C GLU A 43 10.39 -10.78 10.85
N GLN A 44 9.28 -11.12 10.19
CA GLN A 44 9.31 -12.02 9.05
C GLN A 44 10.17 -11.46 7.91
N LEU A 45 10.04 -10.15 7.63
CA LEU A 45 10.79 -9.47 6.59
C LEU A 45 12.29 -9.50 6.88
N GLN A 46 12.71 -9.20 8.11
CA GLN A 46 14.12 -9.27 8.51
C GLN A 46 14.71 -10.67 8.32
N ARG A 47 13.93 -11.73 8.54
CA ARG A 47 14.37 -13.10 8.40
C ARG A 47 14.42 -13.58 6.95
N GLU A 48 13.43 -13.20 6.15
CA GLU A 48 13.21 -13.77 4.82
C GLU A 48 13.84 -12.96 3.67
N LEU A 49 13.97 -11.63 3.85
CA LEU A 49 14.41 -10.73 2.78
C LEU A 49 15.87 -10.98 2.36
N PRO A 50 16.82 -11.31 3.26
CA PRO A 50 18.20 -11.60 2.87
C PRO A 50 18.34 -12.74 1.84
N GLU A 51 17.41 -13.67 1.84
CA GLU A 51 17.39 -14.83 0.95
C GLU A 51 16.53 -14.62 -0.31
N ALA A 52 15.89 -13.46 -0.46
CA ALA A 52 15.02 -13.16 -1.57
C ALA A 52 15.77 -12.46 -2.72
N ASP A 53 15.32 -12.70 -3.95
CA ASP A 53 15.79 -11.99 -5.14
C ASP A 53 14.98 -10.71 -5.40
N ALA A 54 13.70 -10.70 -4.97
CA ALA A 54 12.80 -9.56 -5.15
C ALA A 54 11.76 -9.47 -4.03
N VAL A 55 11.21 -8.26 -3.83
CA VAL A 55 10.07 -8.06 -2.94
C VAL A 55 9.02 -7.14 -3.59
N ILE A 56 7.76 -7.54 -3.49
CA ILE A 56 6.60 -6.69 -3.77
C ILE A 56 6.21 -6.05 -2.44
N ALA A 57 6.68 -4.82 -2.27
CA ALA A 57 6.74 -4.14 -0.99
C ALA A 57 5.42 -3.44 -0.63
N GLY A 58 4.92 -3.69 0.57
CA GLY A 58 3.83 -2.99 1.22
C GLY A 58 4.26 -1.66 1.87
N LEU A 59 3.84 -1.44 3.11
CA LEU A 59 4.11 -0.21 3.87
C LEU A 59 5.25 -0.36 4.88
N GLU A 60 5.92 -1.50 4.89
CA GLU A 60 7.03 -1.80 5.80
C GLU A 60 8.25 -0.93 5.49
N ALA A 61 9.05 -0.67 6.52
CA ALA A 61 10.30 0.07 6.37
C ALA A 61 11.40 -0.83 5.79
N TYR A 62 12.07 -0.32 4.77
CA TYR A 62 13.26 -0.91 4.15
C TYR A 62 14.44 0.03 4.42
N ASP A 63 14.88 0.04 5.66
CA ASP A 63 15.97 0.87 6.13
C ASP A 63 17.35 0.35 5.68
N ARG A 64 18.38 1.18 5.84
CA ARG A 64 19.76 0.85 5.51
C ARG A 64 20.21 -0.47 6.12
N LYS A 65 19.93 -0.68 7.41
CA LYS A 65 20.38 -1.88 8.14
C LYS A 65 19.79 -3.15 7.54
N LEU A 66 18.49 -3.11 7.16
CA LEU A 66 17.84 -4.24 6.51
C LEU A 66 18.45 -4.50 5.12
N LEU A 67 18.65 -3.44 4.32
CA LEU A 67 19.18 -3.56 2.96
C LEU A 67 20.63 -4.06 2.93
N GLU A 68 21.45 -3.66 3.89
CA GLU A 68 22.84 -4.15 4.06
C GLU A 68 22.91 -5.67 4.31
N SER A 69 21.85 -6.26 4.88
CA SER A 69 21.76 -7.70 5.10
C SER A 69 21.36 -8.50 3.85
N CYS A 70 20.96 -7.82 2.76
CA CYS A 70 20.31 -8.43 1.59
C CYS A 70 21.28 -8.61 0.41
N GLY A 71 22.18 -9.58 0.48
CA GLY A 71 23.18 -9.82 -0.58
C GLY A 71 22.59 -10.33 -1.92
N ARG A 72 21.37 -10.83 -1.94
CA ARG A 72 20.70 -11.39 -3.13
C ARG A 72 19.65 -10.47 -3.73
N LEU A 73 19.12 -9.53 -2.96
CA LEU A 73 18.00 -8.69 -3.38
C LEU A 73 18.38 -7.82 -4.58
N LYS A 74 17.59 -7.87 -5.65
CA LYS A 74 17.80 -7.13 -6.90
C LYS A 74 16.77 -6.02 -7.09
N VAL A 75 15.55 -6.21 -6.59
CA VAL A 75 14.47 -5.25 -6.80
C VAL A 75 13.51 -5.18 -5.63
N ILE A 76 13.14 -3.95 -5.28
CA ILE A 76 12.03 -3.62 -4.41
C ILE A 76 10.94 -2.99 -5.29
N SER A 77 9.88 -3.74 -5.58
CA SER A 77 8.73 -3.25 -6.32
C SER A 77 7.68 -2.75 -5.33
N ARG A 78 7.62 -1.42 -5.15
CA ARG A 78 6.68 -0.81 -4.23
C ARG A 78 5.25 -0.88 -4.78
N TYR A 79 4.38 -1.60 -4.10
CA TYR A 79 2.94 -1.67 -4.40
C TYR A 79 2.26 -0.37 -3.95
N GLY A 80 2.50 0.71 -4.69
CA GLY A 80 2.03 2.06 -4.39
C GLY A 80 2.80 3.16 -5.12
N VAL A 81 2.37 4.40 -4.89
CA VAL A 81 2.84 5.59 -5.63
C VAL A 81 4.08 6.26 -5.04
N GLY A 82 4.45 5.93 -3.80
CA GLY A 82 5.58 6.52 -3.10
C GLY A 82 6.56 5.48 -2.57
N CYS A 83 7.79 5.89 -2.28
CA CYS A 83 8.87 5.06 -1.74
C CYS A 83 9.46 5.62 -0.43
N ASP A 84 8.71 6.41 0.32
CA ASP A 84 9.17 7.08 1.55
C ASP A 84 9.64 6.09 2.64
N GLN A 85 9.17 4.84 2.59
CA GLN A 85 9.57 3.77 3.49
C GLN A 85 10.82 3.00 3.02
N VAL A 86 11.42 3.39 1.90
CA VAL A 86 12.63 2.75 1.36
C VAL A 86 13.80 3.72 1.43
N ASP A 87 14.90 3.32 2.06
CA ASP A 87 16.17 4.05 1.95
C ASP A 87 16.72 3.88 0.52
N CYS A 88 16.28 4.77 -0.38
CA CYS A 88 16.69 4.73 -1.78
C CYS A 88 18.19 4.96 -1.97
N ALA A 89 18.87 5.65 -1.05
CA ALA A 89 20.32 5.84 -1.10
C ALA A 89 21.05 4.52 -0.81
N ALA A 90 20.66 3.83 0.27
CA ALA A 90 21.18 2.51 0.58
C ALA A 90 20.86 1.50 -0.54
N ALA A 91 19.62 1.49 -1.06
CA ALA A 91 19.23 0.61 -2.16
C ALA A 91 20.16 0.82 -3.39
N LYS A 92 20.47 2.07 -3.73
CA LYS A 92 21.39 2.39 -4.83
C LYS A 92 22.81 1.90 -4.56
N GLU A 93 23.33 2.09 -3.36
CA GLU A 93 24.66 1.61 -2.95
C GLU A 93 24.78 0.08 -3.10
N HIS A 94 23.72 -0.64 -2.77
CA HIS A 94 23.63 -2.10 -2.89
C HIS A 94 23.13 -2.59 -4.25
N GLN A 95 23.00 -1.71 -5.25
CA GLN A 95 22.55 -2.04 -6.60
C GLN A 95 21.15 -2.67 -6.65
N ILE A 96 20.28 -2.28 -5.70
CA ILE A 96 18.89 -2.72 -5.63
C ILE A 96 18.02 -1.70 -6.37
N ALA A 97 17.32 -2.15 -7.42
CA ALA A 97 16.36 -1.32 -8.13
C ALA A 97 15.11 -1.07 -7.28
N VAL A 98 14.64 0.17 -7.22
CA VAL A 98 13.38 0.52 -6.55
C VAL A 98 12.40 1.01 -7.60
N THR A 99 11.21 0.40 -7.66
CA THR A 99 10.14 0.79 -8.58
C THR A 99 8.87 1.15 -7.82
N ILE A 100 8.08 2.05 -8.40
CA ILE A 100 6.79 2.51 -7.88
C ILE A 100 5.73 2.44 -8.99
N THR A 101 4.45 2.61 -8.63
CA THR A 101 3.31 2.63 -9.57
C THR A 101 2.69 4.03 -9.63
N PRO A 102 3.30 5.01 -10.34
CA PRO A 102 2.84 6.40 -10.33
C PRO A 102 1.44 6.54 -10.91
N GLY A 103 0.53 7.19 -10.15
CA GLY A 103 -0.83 7.49 -10.60
C GLY A 103 -1.81 6.31 -10.57
N ALA A 104 -1.39 5.13 -10.12
CA ALA A 104 -2.24 3.93 -10.14
C ALA A 104 -3.50 4.04 -9.24
N ASN A 105 -3.49 4.91 -8.23
CA ASN A 105 -4.60 5.10 -7.29
C ASN A 105 -5.19 6.53 -7.30
N GLY A 106 -4.81 7.38 -8.27
CA GLY A 106 -5.21 8.78 -8.29
C GLY A 106 -6.73 8.96 -8.24
N ASP A 107 -7.45 8.29 -9.12
CA ASP A 107 -8.91 8.37 -9.21
C ASP A 107 -9.58 7.83 -7.94
N SER A 108 -9.10 6.68 -7.42
CA SER A 108 -9.64 6.10 -6.19
C SER A 108 -9.45 7.01 -4.96
N VAL A 109 -8.33 7.72 -4.89
CA VAL A 109 -8.07 8.69 -3.80
C VAL A 109 -8.95 9.93 -3.97
N ALA A 110 -9.18 10.40 -5.20
CA ALA A 110 -10.08 11.49 -5.48
C ALA A 110 -11.53 11.15 -5.08
N ASP A 111 -12.02 9.98 -5.44
CA ASP A 111 -13.34 9.49 -5.03
C ASP A 111 -13.49 9.45 -3.51
N LEU A 112 -12.46 8.92 -2.82
CA LEU A 112 -12.46 8.88 -1.35
C LEU A 112 -12.46 10.29 -0.74
N ALA A 113 -11.70 11.22 -1.31
CA ALA A 113 -11.66 12.61 -0.84
C ALA A 113 -13.04 13.26 -0.93
N VAL A 114 -13.75 13.09 -2.06
CA VAL A 114 -15.14 13.57 -2.22
C VAL A 114 -16.08 12.91 -1.23
N GLY A 115 -15.95 11.59 -1.07
CA GLY A 115 -16.75 10.82 -0.09
C GLY A 115 -16.55 11.33 1.34
N LEU A 116 -15.30 11.60 1.75
CA LEU A 116 -14.99 12.14 3.08
C LEU A 116 -15.53 13.55 3.27
N MET A 117 -15.45 14.41 2.26
CA MET A 117 -16.05 15.76 2.32
C MET A 117 -17.57 15.68 2.56
N LEU A 118 -18.27 14.80 1.86
CA LEU A 118 -19.71 14.58 2.07
C LEU A 118 -20.00 13.97 3.44
N CYS A 119 -19.20 13.01 3.89
CA CYS A 119 -19.31 12.44 5.23
C CYS A 119 -19.21 13.50 6.32
N CYS A 120 -18.23 14.39 6.22
CA CYS A 120 -18.04 15.49 7.17
C CYS A 120 -19.20 16.50 7.11
N ALA A 121 -19.55 16.98 5.90
CA ALA A 121 -20.58 17.99 5.72
C ALA A 121 -21.97 17.51 6.19
N ARG A 122 -22.27 16.25 6.02
CA ARG A 122 -23.59 15.66 6.31
C ARG A 122 -23.62 14.85 7.59
N ASN A 123 -22.55 14.82 8.38
CA ASN A 123 -22.44 14.05 9.64
C ASN A 123 -22.78 12.54 9.48
N ILE A 124 -22.41 11.94 8.34
CA ILE A 124 -22.84 10.58 8.00
C ILE A 124 -22.34 9.57 9.04
N THR A 125 -21.10 9.67 9.47
CA THR A 125 -20.52 8.76 10.47
C THR A 125 -21.20 8.86 11.83
N VAL A 126 -21.59 10.07 12.25
CA VAL A 126 -22.31 10.29 13.51
C VAL A 126 -23.69 9.66 13.45
N MET A 127 -24.40 9.83 12.32
CA MET A 127 -25.72 9.21 12.12
C MET A 127 -25.62 7.68 12.04
N ASP A 128 -24.66 7.13 11.31
CA ASP A 128 -24.46 5.68 11.24
C ASP A 128 -24.21 5.09 12.63
N GLN A 129 -23.28 5.68 13.39
CA GLN A 129 -22.99 5.23 14.74
C GLN A 129 -24.23 5.29 15.65
N SER A 130 -25.00 6.39 15.57
CA SER A 130 -26.21 6.54 16.40
C SER A 130 -27.25 5.47 16.13
N ILE A 131 -27.42 5.07 14.87
CA ILE A 131 -28.35 3.98 14.51
C ILE A 131 -27.85 2.64 15.05
N ARG A 132 -26.54 2.37 14.94
CA ARG A 132 -25.95 1.14 15.51
C ARG A 132 -26.13 1.07 17.02
N ASP A 133 -26.05 2.21 17.70
CA ASP A 133 -26.29 2.33 19.16
C ASP A 133 -27.77 2.39 19.53
N LYS A 134 -28.68 2.12 18.57
CA LYS A 134 -30.17 2.19 18.74
C LYS A 134 -30.65 3.58 19.20
N GLN A 135 -29.90 4.62 18.86
CA GLN A 135 -30.27 6.01 19.06
C GLN A 135 -30.64 6.64 17.70
N GLN A 136 -31.47 7.65 17.71
CA GLN A 136 -31.84 8.38 16.48
C GLN A 136 -31.36 9.82 16.57
N VAL A 137 -30.04 10.03 16.54
CA VAL A 137 -29.48 11.36 16.52
C VAL A 137 -29.52 11.90 15.09
N ARG A 138 -30.04 13.11 14.92
CA ARG A 138 -30.15 13.81 13.63
C ARG A 138 -29.42 15.16 13.72
N PRO A 139 -28.08 15.19 13.64
CA PRO A 139 -27.33 16.43 13.69
C PRO A 139 -27.59 17.26 12.42
N SER A 140 -27.64 18.57 12.57
CA SER A 140 -27.70 19.46 11.43
C SER A 140 -26.40 19.38 10.63
N GLY A 141 -26.53 19.10 9.34
CA GLY A 141 -25.39 19.10 8.39
C GLY A 141 -25.29 20.41 7.60
N ILE A 142 -24.27 20.48 6.77
CA ILE A 142 -24.04 21.59 5.83
C ILE A 142 -24.44 21.13 4.43
N GLU A 143 -25.29 21.89 3.75
CA GLU A 143 -25.58 21.68 2.34
C GLU A 143 -24.38 22.11 1.49
N MET A 144 -23.94 21.26 0.57
CA MET A 144 -22.77 21.52 -0.30
C MET A 144 -23.12 22.41 -1.48
N TRP A 145 -24.40 22.48 -1.86
CA TRP A 145 -24.84 23.31 -2.95
C TRP A 145 -24.49 24.78 -2.73
N GLY A 146 -23.94 25.43 -3.75
CA GLY A 146 -23.53 26.83 -3.70
C GLY A 146 -22.32 27.14 -2.81
N LYS A 147 -21.62 26.11 -2.27
CA LYS A 147 -20.39 26.30 -1.49
C LYS A 147 -19.17 26.32 -2.39
N THR A 148 -18.11 26.96 -1.92
CA THR A 148 -16.82 27.02 -2.61
C THR A 148 -15.89 25.96 -2.02
N LEU A 149 -15.30 25.14 -2.87
CA LEU A 149 -14.25 24.21 -2.51
C LEU A 149 -12.89 24.84 -2.79
N GLY A 150 -12.06 24.99 -1.76
CA GLY A 150 -10.64 25.36 -1.90
C GLY A 150 -9.78 24.12 -2.13
N ILE A 151 -8.93 24.15 -3.16
CA ILE A 151 -7.99 23.05 -3.46
C ILE A 151 -6.57 23.59 -3.34
N ILE A 152 -5.75 22.93 -2.50
CA ILE A 152 -4.33 23.23 -2.35
C ILE A 152 -3.55 22.09 -3.03
N GLY A 153 -2.96 22.41 -4.19
CA GLY A 153 -2.34 21.43 -5.08
C GLY A 153 -3.33 20.86 -6.11
N THR A 154 -2.93 20.91 -7.37
CA THR A 154 -3.72 20.46 -8.53
C THR A 154 -2.97 19.39 -9.30
N GLY A 155 -2.55 18.33 -8.58
CA GLY A 155 -1.90 17.17 -9.16
C GLY A 155 -2.91 16.16 -9.73
N ARG A 156 -2.51 14.89 -9.84
CA ARG A 156 -3.35 13.82 -10.42
C ARG A 156 -4.61 13.51 -9.59
N ILE A 157 -4.56 13.75 -8.30
CA ILE A 157 -5.69 13.56 -7.39
C ILE A 157 -6.60 14.80 -7.43
#